data_e496e527450d18c7ef75478b5bfecf50
#
_entry.id   e496e527450d18c7ef75478b5bfecf50
#
_cell.length_a   1.000
_cell.length_b   1.000
_cell.length_c   1.000
_cell.angle_alpha   90.00
_cell.angle_beta   90.00
_cell.angle_gamma   90.00
#
_symmetry.space_group_name_H-M   'P 1'
#
loop_
_entity.id
_entity.type
_entity.pdbx_description
1 polymer ?
#
loop_
_entity_poly.entity_id
_entity_poly.type
_entity_poly.pdbx_seq_one_letter_code
_entity_poly.pdbx_strand_id
1 'polypeptide(L)'
;MVREWTAIVAIALIVAILVRTFVVQAFWIPSASMVPTLKIGDRLLVEKITPSVRDIHRREIIVFERPEGVDPDLKDLIKRVIGLPGELVEGKDHKVFINGVALDESYLPKGVVPTADPFGPVRVPIDSYFVMGDNRSQSYDSRFWGTVARHQVVGRAVLRIWPIGSVGSL
;
A
#
# COMPACT_ATOMS: atom_id res chain seq x y z
N MET A 1 43.64 -3.66 18.20
CA MET A 1 42.98 -2.46 17.65
C MET A 1 42.45 -2.65 16.22
N VAL A 2 43.28 -2.87 15.16
CA VAL A 2 42.77 -3.01 13.77
C VAL A 2 41.77 -4.17 13.62
N ARG A 3 42.05 -5.36 14.20
CA ARG A 3 41.15 -6.54 14.13
C ARG A 3 39.80 -6.32 14.81
N GLU A 4 39.75 -5.55 15.87
CA GLU A 4 38.51 -5.22 16.60
C GLU A 4 37.65 -4.26 15.75
N TRP A 5 38.24 -3.24 15.15
CA TRP A 5 37.55 -2.33 14.25
C TRP A 5 37.03 -3.05 12.99
N THR A 6 37.79 -3.95 12.40
CA THR A 6 37.33 -4.76 11.25
C THR A 6 36.15 -5.65 11.62
N ALA A 7 36.15 -6.25 12.79
CA ALA A 7 35.05 -7.08 13.29
C ALA A 7 33.77 -6.23 13.51
N ILE A 8 33.90 -5.04 14.12
CA ILE A 8 32.77 -4.12 14.33
C ILE A 8 32.15 -3.69 13.01
N VAL A 9 32.99 -3.28 12.04
CA VAL A 9 32.53 -2.87 10.71
C VAL A 9 31.83 -4.04 9.98
N ALA A 10 32.39 -5.24 10.05
CA ALA A 10 31.80 -6.42 9.43
C ALA A 10 30.42 -6.75 10.04
N ILE A 11 30.29 -6.71 11.37
CA ILE A 11 29.02 -6.94 12.07
C ILE A 11 28.00 -5.86 11.66
N ALA A 12 28.40 -4.58 11.65
CA ALA A 12 27.52 -3.48 11.25
C ALA A 12 27.00 -3.65 9.81
N LEU A 13 27.86 -4.06 8.88
CA LEU A 13 27.47 -4.34 7.49
C LEU A 13 26.50 -5.52 7.40
N ILE A 14 26.75 -6.60 8.12
CA ILE A 14 25.85 -7.75 8.16
C ILE A 14 24.48 -7.34 8.71
N VAL A 15 24.43 -6.62 9.82
CA VAL A 15 23.18 -6.11 10.40
C VAL A 15 22.44 -5.19 9.42
N ALA A 16 23.15 -4.26 8.77
CA ALA A 16 22.56 -3.38 7.79
C ALA A 16 21.96 -4.14 6.59
N ILE A 17 22.64 -5.17 6.10
CA ILE A 17 22.14 -6.05 5.03
C ILE A 17 20.89 -6.81 5.50
N LEU A 18 20.91 -7.38 6.69
CA LEU A 18 19.75 -8.11 7.26
C LEU A 18 18.54 -7.17 7.42
N VAL A 19 18.73 -5.99 7.99
CA VAL A 19 17.66 -4.99 8.15
C VAL A 19 17.09 -4.59 6.78
N ARG A 20 17.94 -4.26 5.82
CA ARG A 20 17.51 -3.91 4.46
C ARG A 20 16.76 -5.04 3.74
N THR A 21 17.17 -6.28 3.96
CA THR A 21 16.59 -7.44 3.28
C THR A 21 15.25 -7.86 3.87
N PHE A 22 15.16 -7.88 5.21
CA PHE A 22 14.01 -8.49 5.90
C PHE A 22 13.10 -7.50 6.61
N VAL A 23 13.55 -6.29 6.92
CA VAL A 23 12.79 -5.35 7.75
C VAL A 23 12.21 -4.21 6.95
N VAL A 24 13.02 -3.50 6.16
CA VAL A 24 12.59 -2.29 5.44
C VAL A 24 13.17 -2.22 4.04
N GLN A 25 12.38 -1.65 3.12
CA GLN A 25 12.80 -1.40 1.74
C GLN A 25 12.33 -0.02 1.29
N ALA A 26 13.19 0.68 0.54
CA ALA A 26 12.81 1.94 -0.09
C ALA A 26 12.15 1.66 -1.45
N PHE A 27 11.00 2.31 -1.70
CA PHE A 27 10.27 2.27 -2.96
C PHE A 27 10.17 3.67 -3.56
N TRP A 28 10.22 3.74 -4.87
CA TRP A 28 9.97 4.95 -5.64
C TRP A 28 8.58 4.90 -6.26
N ILE A 29 7.86 6.03 -6.29
CA ILE A 29 6.49 6.12 -6.82
C ILE A 29 6.52 6.54 -8.29
N PRO A 30 6.18 5.65 -9.24
CA PRO A 30 6.23 5.96 -10.67
C PRO A 30 4.91 6.50 -11.22
N SER A 31 3.79 6.36 -10.49
CA SER A 31 2.44 6.63 -11.03
C SER A 31 1.64 7.62 -10.18
N ALA A 32 0.61 8.20 -10.79
CA ALA A 32 -0.27 9.17 -10.15
C ALA A 32 -1.44 8.54 -9.35
N SER A 33 -1.53 7.22 -9.27
CA SER A 33 -2.71 6.52 -8.71
C SER A 33 -2.99 6.82 -7.23
N MET A 34 -2.01 7.33 -6.49
CA MET A 34 -2.12 7.70 -5.08
C MET A 34 -2.08 9.21 -4.83
N VAL A 35 -2.12 10.03 -5.88
CA VAL A 35 -2.19 11.49 -5.77
C VAL A 35 -3.51 11.89 -5.10
N PRO A 36 -3.49 12.87 -4.17
CA PRO A 36 -2.36 13.71 -3.79
C PRO A 36 -1.56 13.17 -2.59
N THR A 37 -1.98 12.06 -1.99
CA THR A 37 -1.32 11.48 -0.81
C THR A 37 0.14 11.15 -1.11
N LEU A 38 0.38 10.47 -2.23
CA LEU A 38 1.72 10.19 -2.77
C LEU A 38 1.80 10.75 -4.18
N LYS A 39 2.92 11.42 -4.47
CA LYS A 39 3.19 12.02 -5.78
C LYS A 39 4.23 11.22 -6.54
N ILE A 40 4.23 11.37 -7.87
CA ILE A 40 5.28 10.81 -8.72
C ILE A 40 6.64 11.35 -8.25
N GLY A 41 7.61 10.45 -8.08
CA GLY A 41 8.96 10.79 -7.60
C GLY A 41 9.13 10.70 -6.08
N ASP A 42 8.04 10.56 -5.29
CA ASP A 42 8.17 10.29 -3.86
C ASP A 42 8.95 9.00 -3.61
N ARG A 43 9.73 8.99 -2.51
CA ARG A 43 10.38 7.77 -2.01
C ARG A 43 9.82 7.43 -0.66
N LEU A 44 9.47 6.18 -0.51
CA LEU A 44 8.82 5.65 0.69
C LEU A 44 9.69 4.61 1.36
N LEU A 45 9.60 4.55 2.66
CA LEU A 45 10.08 3.42 3.44
C LEU A 45 8.91 2.45 3.65
N VAL A 46 9.10 1.22 3.22
CA VAL A 46 8.12 0.14 3.31
C VAL A 46 8.62 -0.89 4.32
N GLU A 47 7.83 -1.16 5.34
CA GLU A 47 8.08 -2.18 6.34
C GLU A 47 7.56 -3.53 5.83
N LYS A 48 8.41 -4.55 5.87
CA LYS A 48 8.13 -5.90 5.32
C LYS A 48 7.67 -6.90 6.38
N ILE A 49 7.78 -6.57 7.65
CA ILE A 49 7.44 -7.49 8.76
C ILE A 49 5.93 -7.62 8.92
N THR A 50 5.18 -6.54 8.70
CA THR A 50 3.73 -6.48 8.94
C THR A 50 2.96 -7.62 8.28
N PRO A 51 3.11 -7.92 6.98
CA PRO A 51 2.29 -8.98 6.35
C PRO A 51 2.46 -10.36 7.00
N SER A 52 3.61 -10.62 7.61
CA SER A 52 3.96 -11.92 8.19
C SER A 52 3.61 -12.05 9.67
N VAL A 53 3.61 -10.94 10.41
CA VAL A 53 3.57 -10.94 11.89
C VAL A 53 2.29 -10.36 12.46
N ARG A 54 1.68 -9.37 11.80
CA ARG A 54 0.44 -8.74 12.25
C ARG A 54 -0.57 -8.56 11.13
N ASP A 55 -1.80 -8.26 11.49
CA ASP A 55 -2.84 -7.94 10.52
C ASP A 55 -2.64 -6.54 9.92
N ILE A 56 -3.01 -6.43 8.65
CA ILE A 56 -3.09 -5.18 7.93
C ILE A 56 -4.44 -4.56 8.25
N HIS A 57 -4.43 -3.26 8.56
CA HIS A 57 -5.64 -2.54 8.94
C HIS A 57 -6.19 -1.72 7.77
N ARG A 58 -7.48 -1.40 7.86
CA ARG A 58 -8.12 -0.47 6.93
C ARG A 58 -7.43 0.89 6.95
N ARG A 59 -7.34 1.52 5.79
CA ARG A 59 -6.66 2.79 5.51
C ARG A 59 -5.14 2.70 5.44
N GLU A 60 -4.49 1.60 5.82
CA GLU A 60 -3.05 1.43 5.62
C GLU A 60 -2.73 1.40 4.11
N ILE A 61 -1.57 1.96 3.75
CA ILE A 61 -1.07 1.93 2.37
C ILE A 61 -0.12 0.75 2.26
N ILE A 62 -0.40 -0.14 1.31
CA ILE A 62 0.40 -1.36 1.11
C ILE A 62 1.05 -1.37 -0.27
N VAL A 63 2.23 -1.98 -0.33
CA VAL A 63 2.92 -2.38 -1.56
C VAL A 63 2.70 -3.87 -1.74
N PHE A 64 2.34 -4.29 -2.94
CA PHE A 64 2.03 -5.67 -3.24
C PHE A 64 2.45 -6.03 -4.66
N GLU A 65 2.73 -7.31 -4.88
CA GLU A 65 3.04 -7.86 -6.19
C GLU A 65 1.86 -7.66 -7.16
N ARG A 66 2.17 -7.38 -8.39
CA ARG A 66 1.20 -7.14 -9.45
C ARG A 66 0.21 -8.30 -9.59
N PRO A 67 -1.11 -8.05 -9.53
CA PRO A 67 -2.11 -9.06 -9.85
C PRO A 67 -2.06 -9.49 -11.32
N GLU A 68 -2.57 -10.67 -11.62
CA GLU A 68 -2.71 -11.12 -13.00
C GLU A 68 -3.60 -10.17 -13.81
N GLY A 69 -3.28 -9.99 -15.09
CA GLY A 69 -4.03 -9.10 -15.98
C GLY A 69 -3.70 -7.61 -15.87
N VAL A 70 -2.82 -7.22 -14.94
CA VAL A 70 -2.27 -5.86 -14.88
C VAL A 70 -1.00 -5.79 -15.73
N ASP A 71 -0.62 -4.59 -16.19
CA ASP A 71 0.53 -4.31 -17.05
C ASP A 71 1.77 -5.12 -16.60
N PRO A 72 2.32 -6.00 -17.47
CA PRO A 72 3.45 -6.86 -17.14
C PRO A 72 4.75 -6.11 -16.82
N ASP A 73 4.90 -4.87 -17.27
CA ASP A 73 6.09 -4.05 -17.00
C ASP A 73 6.11 -3.51 -15.56
N LEU A 74 4.98 -3.61 -14.85
CA LEU A 74 4.88 -3.25 -13.44
C LEU A 74 5.20 -4.48 -12.57
N LYS A 75 6.19 -4.36 -11.68
CA LYS A 75 6.49 -5.42 -10.71
C LYS A 75 5.59 -5.33 -9.48
N ASP A 76 5.56 -4.17 -8.87
CA ASP A 76 4.86 -3.91 -7.62
C ASP A 76 3.90 -2.73 -7.77
N LEU A 77 2.77 -2.79 -7.07
CA LEU A 77 1.77 -1.74 -7.01
C LEU A 77 1.65 -1.20 -5.59
N ILE A 78 1.16 0.03 -5.48
CA ILE A 78 0.87 0.66 -4.20
C ILE A 78 -0.56 1.17 -4.17
N LYS A 79 -1.34 0.80 -3.15
CA LYS A 79 -2.73 1.20 -2.95
C LYS A 79 -3.08 1.29 -1.46
N ARG A 80 -4.22 1.87 -1.15
CA ARG A 80 -4.79 1.93 0.19
C ARG A 80 -5.76 0.78 0.42
N VAL A 81 -5.66 0.15 1.59
CA VAL A 81 -6.59 -0.91 2.02
C VAL A 81 -7.96 -0.30 2.35
N ILE A 82 -8.99 -0.77 1.65
CA ILE A 82 -10.37 -0.34 1.78
C ILE A 82 -11.24 -1.43 2.40
N GLY A 83 -11.16 -2.66 1.90
CA GLY A 83 -11.89 -3.81 2.44
C GLY A 83 -10.95 -4.82 3.10
N LEU A 84 -11.35 -5.33 4.24
CA LEU A 84 -10.65 -6.35 5.02
C LEU A 84 -11.20 -7.75 4.73
N PRO A 85 -10.48 -8.83 5.08
CA PRO A 85 -10.94 -10.20 4.92
C PRO A 85 -12.37 -10.43 5.41
N GLY A 86 -13.22 -11.06 4.59
CA GLY A 86 -14.61 -11.41 4.91
C GLY A 86 -15.63 -10.29 4.71
N GLU A 87 -15.22 -9.06 4.45
CA GLU A 87 -16.12 -7.91 4.28
C GLU A 87 -16.76 -7.87 2.89
N LEU A 88 -17.90 -7.19 2.82
CA LEU A 88 -18.60 -6.86 1.59
C LEU A 88 -18.31 -5.39 1.24
N VAL A 89 -17.70 -5.14 0.09
CA VAL A 89 -17.35 -3.79 -0.39
C VAL A 89 -18.24 -3.44 -1.57
N GLU A 90 -18.86 -2.28 -1.54
CA GLU A 90 -19.75 -1.78 -2.58
C GLU A 90 -19.52 -0.29 -2.81
N GLY A 91 -19.55 0.13 -4.07
CA GLY A 91 -19.57 1.53 -4.48
C GLY A 91 -20.92 1.93 -5.04
N LYS A 92 -21.60 2.88 -4.41
CA LYS A 92 -22.87 3.45 -4.87
C LYS A 92 -23.06 4.87 -4.34
N ASP A 93 -23.90 5.65 -4.97
CA ASP A 93 -24.23 7.02 -4.56
C ASP A 93 -22.98 7.86 -4.26
N HIS A 94 -21.96 7.69 -5.10
CA HIS A 94 -20.63 8.35 -4.97
C HIS A 94 -19.91 8.08 -3.65
N LYS A 95 -20.25 6.98 -2.94
CA LYS A 95 -19.62 6.55 -1.68
C LYS A 95 -19.19 5.09 -1.76
N VAL A 96 -18.22 4.74 -0.92
CA VAL A 96 -17.84 3.36 -0.67
C VAL A 96 -18.54 2.88 0.60
N PHE A 97 -19.09 1.68 0.55
CA PHE A 97 -19.76 1.03 1.68
C PHE A 97 -19.02 -0.25 2.07
N ILE A 98 -18.92 -0.48 3.37
CA ILE A 98 -18.38 -1.72 3.95
C ILE A 98 -19.50 -2.36 4.76
N ASN A 99 -19.91 -3.57 4.39
CA ASN A 99 -21.02 -4.29 5.04
C ASN A 99 -22.30 -3.44 5.15
N GLY A 100 -22.57 -2.61 4.13
CA GLY A 100 -23.74 -1.73 4.09
C GLY A 100 -23.58 -0.39 4.83
N VAL A 101 -22.47 -0.16 5.52
CA VAL A 101 -22.18 1.12 6.21
C VAL A 101 -21.24 1.97 5.36
N ALA A 102 -21.58 3.25 5.16
CA ALA A 102 -20.73 4.18 4.41
C ALA A 102 -19.37 4.34 5.10
N LEU A 103 -18.31 4.17 4.31
CA LEU A 103 -16.93 4.32 4.79
C LEU A 103 -16.63 5.81 5.00
N ASP A 104 -16.07 6.14 6.17
CA ASP A 104 -15.46 7.46 6.37
C ASP A 104 -14.10 7.52 5.66
N GLU A 105 -14.02 8.35 4.63
CA GLU A 105 -12.85 8.55 3.78
C GLU A 105 -12.23 9.95 3.96
N SER A 106 -12.19 10.41 5.21
CA SER A 106 -11.63 11.71 5.61
C SER A 106 -10.15 11.91 5.22
N TYR A 107 -9.44 10.84 4.86
CA TYR A 107 -8.09 10.88 4.30
C TYR A 107 -8.04 11.37 2.84
N LEU A 108 -9.17 11.35 2.13
CA LEU A 108 -9.26 11.91 0.79
C LEU A 108 -9.40 13.44 0.86
N PRO A 109 -8.80 14.18 -0.08
CA PRO A 109 -8.99 15.61 -0.15
C PRO A 109 -10.46 15.99 -0.35
N LYS A 110 -10.82 17.18 0.11
CA LYS A 110 -12.16 17.75 -0.14
C LYS A 110 -12.42 17.83 -1.65
N GLY A 111 -13.58 17.36 -2.08
CA GLY A 111 -14.01 17.37 -3.48
C GLY A 111 -13.61 16.12 -4.28
N VAL A 112 -12.82 15.23 -3.72
CA VAL A 112 -12.61 13.90 -4.33
C VAL A 112 -13.88 13.06 -4.13
N VAL A 113 -14.44 12.58 -5.23
CA VAL A 113 -15.57 11.64 -5.20
C VAL A 113 -15.02 10.24 -4.90
N PRO A 114 -15.43 9.57 -3.81
CA PRO A 114 -14.92 8.26 -3.41
C PRO A 114 -15.08 7.17 -4.47
N THR A 115 -16.16 7.22 -5.26
CA THR A 115 -16.32 6.44 -6.48
C THR A 115 -17.24 7.20 -7.45
N ALA A 116 -16.79 7.34 -8.71
CA ALA A 116 -17.61 7.94 -9.75
C ALA A 116 -18.63 6.94 -10.28
N ASP A 117 -18.18 5.70 -10.52
CA ASP A 117 -18.98 4.61 -11.07
C ASP A 117 -19.35 3.61 -9.96
N PRO A 118 -20.57 3.08 -9.98
CA PRO A 118 -20.97 1.98 -9.09
C PRO A 118 -20.11 0.75 -9.34
N PHE A 119 -19.80 0.00 -8.28
CA PHE A 119 -19.12 -1.29 -8.38
C PHE A 119 -19.60 -2.24 -7.28
N GLY A 120 -19.36 -3.53 -7.48
CA GLY A 120 -19.71 -4.57 -6.51
C GLY A 120 -21.21 -4.90 -6.46
N PRO A 121 -21.67 -5.51 -5.34
CA PRO A 121 -20.89 -5.80 -4.13
C PRO A 121 -19.82 -6.87 -4.33
N VAL A 122 -18.63 -6.66 -3.79
CA VAL A 122 -17.51 -7.60 -3.83
C VAL A 122 -17.26 -8.14 -2.43
N ARG A 123 -17.35 -9.47 -2.25
CA ARG A 123 -16.92 -10.10 -0.99
C ARG A 123 -15.42 -10.31 -1.01
N VAL A 124 -14.74 -9.76 -0.02
CA VAL A 124 -13.29 -9.93 0.15
C VAL A 124 -13.02 -11.34 0.70
N PRO A 125 -12.24 -12.18 0.01
CA PRO A 125 -11.84 -13.49 0.55
C PRO A 125 -11.10 -13.38 1.88
N ILE A 126 -11.10 -14.47 2.68
CA ILE A 126 -10.55 -14.47 4.05
C ILE A 126 -9.07 -14.05 4.10
N ASP A 127 -8.26 -14.43 3.12
CA ASP A 127 -6.84 -14.06 3.06
C ASP A 127 -6.55 -13.01 1.99
N SER A 128 -7.45 -12.02 1.83
CA SER A 128 -7.31 -11.02 0.79
C SER A 128 -7.73 -9.63 1.28
N TYR A 129 -7.34 -8.62 0.51
CA TYR A 129 -7.66 -7.21 0.74
C TYR A 129 -8.27 -6.60 -0.51
N PHE A 130 -9.27 -5.75 -0.33
CA PHE A 130 -9.77 -4.87 -1.38
C PHE A 130 -9.06 -3.52 -1.27
N VAL A 131 -8.39 -3.11 -2.32
CA VAL A 131 -7.54 -1.92 -2.29
C VAL A 131 -7.95 -0.91 -3.36
N MET A 132 -7.82 0.38 -3.06
CA MET A 132 -8.09 1.46 -4.00
C MET A 132 -6.96 2.49 -3.99
N GLY A 133 -6.74 3.15 -5.12
CA GLY A 133 -5.90 4.33 -5.16
C GLY A 133 -6.60 5.56 -4.60
N ASP A 134 -5.85 6.48 -4.01
CA ASP A 134 -6.41 7.74 -3.50
C ASP A 134 -6.84 8.67 -4.65
N ASN A 135 -6.17 8.57 -5.80
CA ASN A 135 -6.61 9.20 -7.05
C ASN A 135 -7.72 8.36 -7.69
N ARG A 136 -8.90 8.41 -7.12
CA ARG A 136 -10.07 7.57 -7.42
C ARG A 136 -10.41 7.49 -8.92
N SER A 137 -10.30 8.59 -9.64
CA SER A 137 -10.62 8.68 -11.08
C SER A 137 -9.49 8.17 -11.99
N GLN A 138 -8.26 8.10 -11.48
CA GLN A 138 -7.08 7.71 -12.26
C GLN A 138 -6.35 6.49 -11.66
N SER A 139 -7.08 5.63 -10.97
CA SER A 139 -6.51 4.42 -10.38
C SER A 139 -7.14 3.18 -10.97
N TYR A 140 -6.31 2.32 -11.56
CA TYR A 140 -6.67 0.96 -11.91
C TYR A 140 -6.38 0.08 -10.70
N ASP A 141 -7.44 -0.37 -10.00
CA ASP A 141 -7.35 -1.01 -8.69
C ASP A 141 -8.40 -2.12 -8.52
N SER A 142 -8.66 -2.55 -7.30
CA SER A 142 -9.57 -3.68 -7.00
C SER A 142 -10.97 -3.56 -7.58
N ARG A 143 -11.40 -2.38 -7.94
CA ARG A 143 -12.68 -2.17 -8.66
C ARG A 143 -12.70 -2.84 -10.03
N PHE A 144 -11.53 -3.08 -10.63
CA PHE A 144 -11.37 -3.61 -11.98
C PHE A 144 -10.80 -5.03 -12.01
N TRP A 145 -9.79 -5.33 -11.17
CA TRP A 145 -9.08 -6.62 -11.20
C TRP A 145 -9.30 -7.47 -9.94
N GLY A 146 -10.14 -7.03 -8.96
CA GLY A 146 -10.50 -7.82 -7.79
C GLY A 146 -9.57 -7.60 -6.59
N THR A 147 -9.41 -8.61 -5.75
CA THR A 147 -8.71 -8.51 -4.46
C THR A 147 -7.25 -8.93 -4.55
N VAL A 148 -6.43 -8.41 -3.62
CA VAL A 148 -5.02 -8.78 -3.44
C VAL A 148 -4.93 -9.85 -2.35
N ALA A 149 -4.32 -10.97 -2.65
CA ALA A 149 -4.09 -12.01 -1.65
C ALA A 149 -3.00 -11.56 -0.65
N ARG A 150 -3.14 -11.97 0.61
CA ARG A 150 -2.20 -11.62 1.69
C ARG A 150 -0.74 -11.96 1.34
N HIS A 151 -0.51 -13.08 0.70
CA HIS A 151 0.84 -13.52 0.31
C HIS A 151 1.49 -12.65 -0.77
N GLN A 152 0.70 -11.89 -1.52
CA GLN A 152 1.20 -10.93 -2.53
C GLN A 152 1.65 -9.62 -1.89
N VAL A 153 1.31 -9.37 -0.61
CA VAL A 153 1.69 -8.12 0.06
C VAL A 153 3.16 -8.14 0.40
N VAL A 154 3.92 -7.23 -0.19
CA VAL A 154 5.35 -7.03 0.04
C VAL A 154 5.58 -6.32 1.37
N GLY A 155 4.75 -5.33 1.70
CA GLY A 155 4.88 -4.58 2.95
C GLY A 155 3.94 -3.38 3.06
N ARG A 156 4.04 -2.70 4.20
CA ARG A 156 3.27 -1.49 4.51
C ARG A 156 4.15 -0.25 4.34
N ALA A 157 3.66 0.74 3.60
CA ALA A 157 4.30 2.05 3.52
C ALA A 157 4.11 2.79 4.85
N VAL A 158 5.21 3.15 5.51
CA VAL A 158 5.18 3.75 6.85
C VAL A 158 5.66 5.20 6.87
N LEU A 159 6.57 5.54 5.97
CA LEU A 159 7.20 6.85 5.98
C LEU A 159 7.50 7.32 4.55
N ARG A 160 7.19 8.56 4.23
CA ARG A 160 7.75 9.23 3.06
C ARG A 160 9.09 9.84 3.45
N ILE A 161 10.15 9.47 2.74
CA ILE A 161 11.53 9.90 3.02
C ILE A 161 12.05 10.92 2.00
N TRP A 162 11.36 11.13 0.89
CA TRP A 162 11.70 12.11 -0.14
C TRP A 162 10.44 12.59 -0.85
N PRO A 163 10.35 13.88 -1.25
CA PRO A 163 11.34 14.96 -1.06
C PRO A 163 11.47 15.39 0.41
N ILE A 164 12.63 15.95 0.79
CA ILE A 164 12.94 16.28 2.20
C ILE A 164 11.88 17.19 2.83
N GLY A 165 11.34 18.15 2.07
CA GLY A 165 10.28 19.06 2.55
C GLY A 165 8.91 18.39 2.79
N SER A 166 8.76 17.09 2.47
CA SER A 166 7.51 16.32 2.63
C SER A 166 7.72 15.04 3.44
N VAL A 167 8.83 14.93 4.17
CA VAL A 167 9.10 13.78 5.06
C VAL A 167 8.03 13.71 6.14
N GLY A 168 7.43 12.50 6.32
CA GLY A 168 6.37 12.30 7.29
C GLY A 168 5.80 10.89 7.25
N SER A 169 5.07 10.51 8.32
CA SER A 169 4.32 9.26 8.41
C SER A 169 3.16 9.23 7.41
N LEU A 170 2.76 8.03 6.99
CA LEU A 170 1.69 7.75 6.05
C LEU A 170 0.50 7.08 6.74
#